data_9c760e33991b9f6b0cdf9558055a207a
#
_entry.id   9c760e33991b9f6b0cdf9558055a207a
#
_cell.length_a   1.000
_cell.length_b   1.000
_cell.length_c   1.000
_cell.angle_alpha   90.00
_cell.angle_beta   90.00
_cell.angle_gamma   90.00
#
_symmetry.space_group_name_H-M   'P 1'
#
loop_
_entity.id
_entity.type
_entity.pdbx_description
1 polymer ?
#
loop_
_entity_poly.entity_id
_entity_poly.type
_entity_poly.pdbx_seq_one_letter_code
_entity_poly.pdbx_strand_id
1 'polypeptide(L)'
;MKVVCFGEIMMRLNPEGYLRFVQADRFEATYAGGEANVAVSLANYGLDASFVTKLPSNPLGEAARNAVRHFGVGTDDIVWGGPRLGIYFVEKGASQRASKVVYDRAGSSIALAKRTDFDWPKIFKGVKWFHFTGITPALGGELPEISKKTYDAVMKKFDELAGITE
;
A
#
# COMPACT_ATOMS: atom_id res chain seq x y z
N MET A 1 7.08 3.48 -18.86
CA MET A 1 7.62 4.30 -17.74
C MET A 1 7.45 3.49 -16.47
N LYS A 2 8.54 3.20 -15.74
CA LYS A 2 8.49 2.43 -14.50
C LYS A 2 8.10 3.33 -13.33
N VAL A 3 7.04 2.94 -12.60
CA VAL A 3 6.51 3.63 -11.41
C VAL A 3 6.55 2.68 -10.23
N VAL A 4 6.98 3.16 -9.07
CA VAL A 4 6.92 2.43 -7.80
C VAL A 4 5.96 3.13 -6.86
N CYS A 5 5.01 2.38 -6.31
CA CYS A 5 4.09 2.83 -5.26
C CYS A 5 4.47 2.13 -3.95
N PHE A 6 4.65 2.89 -2.87
CA PHE A 6 5.03 2.38 -1.55
C PHE A 6 3.98 2.69 -0.51
N GLY A 7 3.41 1.68 0.12
CA GLY A 7 2.40 1.90 1.14
C GLY A 7 1.77 0.61 1.68
N GLU A 8 0.63 0.76 2.34
CA GLU A 8 -0.11 -0.35 2.93
C GLU A 8 -1.23 -0.83 2.00
N ILE A 9 -1.39 -2.14 1.92
CA ILE A 9 -2.62 -2.79 1.46
C ILE A 9 -3.25 -3.52 2.64
N MET A 10 -4.56 -3.37 2.80
CA MET A 10 -5.34 -3.96 3.88
C MET A 10 -6.45 -4.84 3.33
N MET A 11 -6.86 -5.82 4.13
CA MET A 11 -8.13 -6.49 3.90
C MET A 11 -9.27 -5.55 4.27
N ARG A 12 -10.18 -5.32 3.33
CA ARG A 12 -11.41 -4.56 3.55
C ARG A 12 -12.57 -5.52 3.72
N LEU A 13 -13.28 -5.37 4.82
CA LEU A 13 -14.47 -6.17 5.16
C LEU A 13 -15.72 -5.31 5.08
N ASN A 14 -16.65 -5.67 4.21
CA ASN A 14 -17.91 -4.97 4.03
C ASN A 14 -19.08 -5.88 4.42
N PRO A 15 -20.08 -5.38 5.18
CA PRO A 15 -21.37 -6.03 5.27
C PRO A 15 -22.03 -6.16 3.89
N GLU A 16 -22.86 -7.14 3.73
CA GLU A 16 -23.64 -7.32 2.49
C GLU A 16 -24.57 -6.11 2.25
N GLY A 17 -24.60 -5.63 1.01
CA GLY A 17 -25.46 -4.53 0.59
C GLY A 17 -25.24 -3.26 1.42
N TYR A 18 -26.30 -2.82 2.11
CA TYR A 18 -26.30 -1.61 2.97
C TYR A 18 -26.55 -1.93 4.44
N LEU A 19 -26.33 -3.16 4.87
CA LEU A 19 -26.44 -3.54 6.28
C LEU A 19 -25.46 -2.73 7.14
N ARG A 20 -25.88 -2.44 8.36
CA ARG A 20 -24.99 -1.88 9.39
C ARG A 20 -24.13 -2.98 9.98
N PHE A 21 -22.99 -2.62 10.56
CA PHE A 21 -22.13 -3.58 11.25
C PHE A 21 -22.88 -4.42 12.29
N VAL A 22 -23.79 -3.78 13.04
CA VAL A 22 -24.60 -4.44 14.08
C VAL A 22 -25.68 -5.37 13.53
N GLN A 23 -25.90 -5.40 12.22
CA GLN A 23 -26.90 -6.22 11.55
C GLN A 23 -26.26 -7.35 10.74
N ALA A 24 -24.95 -7.31 10.56
CA ALA A 24 -24.23 -8.21 9.66
C ALA A 24 -23.67 -9.41 10.40
N ASP A 25 -23.99 -10.60 9.93
CA ASP A 25 -23.48 -11.91 10.34
C ASP A 25 -22.40 -12.44 9.39
N ARG A 26 -22.17 -11.75 8.25
CA ARG A 26 -21.12 -12.08 7.28
C ARG A 26 -20.55 -10.82 6.64
N PHE A 27 -19.32 -10.93 6.16
CA PHE A 27 -18.61 -9.85 5.50
C PHE A 27 -17.99 -10.35 4.20
N GLU A 28 -18.07 -9.53 3.16
CA GLU A 28 -17.32 -9.69 1.93
C GLU A 28 -15.90 -9.15 2.15
N ALA A 29 -14.89 -9.96 1.81
CA ALA A 29 -13.49 -9.59 1.89
C ALA A 29 -12.98 -9.11 0.54
N THR A 30 -12.40 -7.91 0.52
CA THR A 30 -11.67 -7.34 -0.62
C THR A 30 -10.35 -6.76 -0.13
N TYR A 31 -9.50 -6.27 -1.04
CA TYR A 31 -8.21 -5.70 -0.66
C TYR A 31 -8.06 -4.30 -1.25
N ALA A 32 -7.63 -3.35 -0.44
CA ALA A 32 -7.42 -1.98 -0.89
C ALA A 32 -6.39 -1.24 -0.03
N GLY A 33 -5.79 -0.21 -0.62
CA GLY A 33 -4.87 0.71 0.01
C GLY A 33 -4.65 1.90 -0.92
N GLY A 34 -4.37 3.07 -0.38
CA GLY A 34 -4.21 4.27 -1.19
C GLY A 34 -3.21 4.07 -2.32
N GLU A 35 -2.00 3.70 -1.97
CA GLU A 35 -0.90 3.49 -2.90
C GLU A 35 -1.08 2.24 -3.78
N ALA A 36 -1.70 1.18 -3.23
CA ALA A 36 -2.06 -0.02 -3.99
C ALA A 36 -3.10 0.31 -5.08
N ASN A 37 -4.11 1.13 -4.77
CA ASN A 37 -5.12 1.58 -5.73
C ASN A 37 -4.48 2.41 -6.85
N VAL A 38 -3.52 3.27 -6.52
CA VAL A 38 -2.76 4.04 -7.53
C VAL A 38 -1.95 3.09 -8.42
N ALA A 39 -1.25 2.11 -7.86
CA ALA A 39 -0.50 1.13 -8.64
C ALA A 39 -1.41 0.37 -9.62
N VAL A 40 -2.59 -0.08 -9.17
CA VAL A 40 -3.60 -0.73 -10.02
C VAL A 40 -4.09 0.19 -11.13
N SER A 41 -4.41 1.46 -10.82
CA SER A 41 -4.82 2.42 -11.83
C SER A 41 -3.76 2.64 -12.89
N LEU A 42 -2.49 2.80 -12.49
CA LEU A 42 -1.38 2.99 -13.40
C LEU A 42 -1.13 1.76 -14.29
N ALA A 43 -1.25 0.55 -13.74
CA ALA A 43 -1.16 -0.68 -14.51
C ALA A 43 -2.28 -0.78 -15.56
N ASN A 44 -3.52 -0.41 -15.19
CA ASN A 44 -4.65 -0.36 -16.12
C ASN A 44 -4.47 0.68 -17.24
N TYR A 45 -3.70 1.74 -17.00
CA TYR A 45 -3.29 2.71 -18.03
C TYR A 45 -2.07 2.25 -18.85
N GLY A 46 -1.61 1.02 -18.69
CA GLY A 46 -0.49 0.45 -19.44
C GLY A 46 0.89 0.89 -18.96
N LEU A 47 1.00 1.44 -17.77
CA LEU A 47 2.30 1.77 -17.17
C LEU A 47 2.91 0.57 -16.45
N ASP A 48 4.23 0.50 -16.44
CA ASP A 48 5.00 -0.48 -15.66
C ASP A 48 4.97 -0.06 -14.18
N ALA A 49 3.91 -0.46 -13.47
CA ALA A 49 3.68 -0.12 -12.07
C ALA A 49 4.04 -1.28 -11.15
N SER A 50 4.81 -1.00 -10.10
CA SER A 50 5.17 -1.96 -9.04
C SER A 50 4.66 -1.45 -7.69
N PHE A 51 4.24 -2.37 -6.85
CA PHE A 51 3.81 -2.07 -5.49
C PHE A 51 4.78 -2.66 -4.47
N VAL A 52 5.29 -1.82 -3.59
CA VAL A 52 6.23 -2.16 -2.52
C VAL A 52 5.55 -2.02 -1.18
N THR A 53 5.61 -3.07 -0.39
CA THR A 53 5.02 -3.14 0.96
C THR A 53 5.65 -4.29 1.74
N LYS A 54 5.24 -4.46 3.00
CA LYS A 54 5.56 -5.65 3.79
C LYS A 54 4.29 -6.38 4.17
N LEU A 55 4.22 -7.67 3.83
CA LEU A 55 3.06 -8.54 4.06
C LEU A 55 3.43 -9.71 5.00
N PRO A 56 2.49 -10.20 5.82
CA PRO A 56 2.73 -11.38 6.63
C PRO A 56 2.92 -12.63 5.75
N SER A 57 3.83 -13.52 6.17
CA SER A 57 4.11 -14.80 5.49
C SER A 57 3.00 -15.82 5.77
N ASN A 58 1.79 -15.55 5.33
CA ASN A 58 0.61 -16.40 5.49
C ASN A 58 -0.37 -16.25 4.32
N PRO A 59 -1.42 -17.09 4.21
CA PRO A 59 -2.37 -17.04 3.11
C PRO A 59 -3.08 -15.68 2.93
N LEU A 60 -3.28 -14.88 4.00
CA LEU A 60 -3.88 -13.55 3.88
C LEU A 60 -2.93 -12.55 3.20
N GLY A 61 -1.64 -12.62 3.50
CA GLY A 61 -0.63 -11.85 2.79
C GLY A 61 -0.54 -12.24 1.31
N GLU A 62 -0.60 -13.54 1.01
CA GLU A 62 -0.63 -14.03 -0.38
C GLU A 62 -1.87 -13.54 -1.13
N ALA A 63 -3.04 -13.55 -0.49
CA ALA A 63 -4.27 -13.04 -1.07
C ALA A 63 -4.19 -11.54 -1.35
N ALA A 64 -3.61 -10.74 -0.44
CA ALA A 64 -3.37 -9.32 -0.65
C ALA A 64 -2.43 -9.05 -1.83
N ARG A 65 -1.32 -9.81 -1.96
CA ARG A 65 -0.43 -9.74 -3.12
C ARG A 65 -1.17 -10.08 -4.41
N ASN A 66 -1.93 -11.17 -4.41
CA ASN A 66 -2.64 -11.64 -5.60
C ASN A 66 -3.70 -10.63 -6.05
N ALA A 67 -4.32 -9.90 -5.12
CA ALA A 67 -5.28 -8.86 -5.45
C ALA A 67 -4.71 -7.75 -6.33
N VAL A 68 -3.48 -7.29 -6.08
CA VAL A 68 -2.84 -6.28 -6.94
C VAL A 68 -2.21 -6.90 -8.19
N ARG A 69 -1.63 -8.10 -8.06
CA ARG A 69 -1.04 -8.85 -9.17
C ARG A 69 -2.08 -9.19 -10.26
N HIS A 70 -3.33 -9.44 -9.88
CA HIS A 70 -4.43 -9.70 -10.81
C HIS A 70 -4.59 -8.58 -11.85
N PHE A 71 -4.26 -7.36 -11.50
CA PHE A 71 -4.32 -6.19 -12.38
C PHE A 71 -2.99 -5.87 -13.10
N GLY A 72 -2.03 -6.80 -13.07
CA GLY A 72 -0.74 -6.61 -13.74
C GLY A 72 0.27 -5.76 -12.98
N VAL A 73 0.03 -5.45 -11.71
CA VAL A 73 1.00 -4.75 -10.85
C VAL A 73 2.17 -5.65 -10.51
N GLY A 74 3.40 -5.16 -10.68
CA GLY A 74 4.63 -5.84 -10.25
C GLY A 74 4.66 -6.00 -8.73
N THR A 75 4.98 -7.20 -8.25
CA THR A 75 4.95 -7.57 -6.83
C THR A 75 6.25 -8.21 -6.33
N ASP A 76 7.31 -8.16 -7.13
CA ASP A 76 8.58 -8.86 -6.85
C ASP A 76 9.37 -8.24 -5.70
N ASP A 77 9.10 -6.97 -5.39
CA ASP A 77 9.74 -6.21 -4.33
C ASP A 77 8.88 -6.13 -3.06
N ILE A 78 7.84 -6.97 -2.94
CA ILE A 78 7.07 -7.15 -1.70
C ILE A 78 7.92 -7.92 -0.70
N VAL A 79 8.09 -7.35 0.49
CA VAL A 79 8.80 -7.97 1.60
C VAL A 79 7.85 -8.86 2.41
N TRP A 80 8.32 -10.04 2.78
CA TRP A 80 7.54 -11.01 3.55
C TRP A 80 7.98 -11.04 5.01
N GLY A 81 7.02 -11.09 5.92
CA GLY A 81 7.25 -11.16 7.36
C GLY A 81 6.34 -10.24 8.15
N GLY A 82 6.53 -10.23 9.46
CA GLY A 82 5.67 -9.51 10.40
C GLY A 82 4.42 -10.30 10.80
N PRO A 83 3.63 -9.77 11.76
CA PRO A 83 2.62 -10.58 12.47
C PRO A 83 1.29 -10.68 11.73
N ARG A 84 0.86 -9.63 11.02
CA ARG A 84 -0.51 -9.58 10.47
C ARG A 84 -0.68 -8.62 9.30
N LEU A 85 -1.71 -8.88 8.51
CA LEU A 85 -2.25 -7.92 7.56
C LEU A 85 -3.12 -6.90 8.32
N GLY A 86 -3.06 -5.63 7.94
CA GLY A 86 -4.00 -4.61 8.40
C GLY A 86 -5.41 -4.91 7.88
N ILE A 87 -6.42 -4.58 8.67
CA ILE A 87 -7.84 -4.77 8.33
C ILE A 87 -8.57 -3.45 8.51
N TYR A 88 -9.56 -3.21 7.70
CA TYR A 88 -10.54 -2.18 7.97
C TYR A 88 -11.94 -2.63 7.53
N PHE A 89 -12.92 -2.10 8.23
CA PHE A 89 -14.33 -2.40 7.99
C PHE A 89 -15.00 -1.19 7.38
N VAL A 90 -15.86 -1.42 6.38
CA VAL A 90 -16.59 -0.33 5.71
C VAL A 90 -18.07 -0.66 5.71
N GLU A 91 -18.85 0.11 6.46
CA GLU A 91 -20.30 0.15 6.36
C GLU A 91 -20.68 1.16 5.26
N LYS A 92 -21.28 0.68 4.18
CA LYS A 92 -21.71 1.54 3.07
C LYS A 92 -22.85 2.47 3.53
N GLY A 93 -22.73 3.74 3.16
CA GLY A 93 -23.79 4.71 3.36
C GLY A 93 -25.03 4.39 2.48
N ALA A 94 -26.17 4.91 2.88
CA ALA A 94 -27.41 4.80 2.13
C ALA A 94 -28.18 6.11 2.25
N SER A 95 -28.47 6.77 1.12
CA SER A 95 -29.13 8.08 1.10
C SER A 95 -28.39 9.09 2.00
N GLN A 96 -29.05 9.63 3.01
CA GLN A 96 -28.46 10.60 3.95
C GLN A 96 -27.57 9.97 5.04
N ARG A 97 -27.56 8.64 5.15
CA ARG A 97 -26.69 7.94 6.08
C ARG A 97 -25.28 7.87 5.52
N ALA A 98 -24.32 8.52 6.17
CA ALA A 98 -22.92 8.46 5.80
C ALA A 98 -22.35 7.04 5.93
N SER A 99 -21.32 6.72 5.14
CA SER A 99 -20.48 5.53 5.32
C SER A 99 -19.72 5.61 6.64
N LYS A 100 -19.46 4.44 7.24
CA LYS A 100 -18.59 4.34 8.42
C LYS A 100 -17.39 3.47 8.10
N VAL A 101 -16.23 3.87 8.62
CA VAL A 101 -15.00 3.11 8.51
C VAL A 101 -14.45 2.86 9.90
N VAL A 102 -14.07 1.62 10.17
CA VAL A 102 -13.39 1.21 11.40
C VAL A 102 -12.07 0.56 11.02
N TYR A 103 -10.96 1.09 11.52
CA TYR A 103 -9.63 0.56 11.24
C TYR A 103 -9.16 -0.37 12.37
N ASP A 104 -8.63 -1.53 11.98
CA ASP A 104 -7.88 -2.45 12.81
C ASP A 104 -6.54 -2.74 12.11
N ARG A 105 -5.63 -1.78 12.14
CA ARG A 105 -4.35 -1.82 11.40
C ARG A 105 -3.12 -1.67 12.28
N ALA A 106 -3.28 -1.43 13.59
CA ALA A 106 -2.16 -1.32 14.51
C ALA A 106 -1.33 -2.60 14.50
N GLY A 107 0.00 -2.45 14.46
CA GLY A 107 0.91 -3.59 14.41
C GLY A 107 0.83 -4.42 13.13
N SER A 108 0.29 -3.88 12.03
CA SER A 108 0.36 -4.53 10.72
C SER A 108 1.83 -4.73 10.29
N SER A 109 2.06 -5.69 9.40
CA SER A 109 3.44 -6.01 8.96
C SER A 109 4.16 -4.80 8.40
N ILE A 110 3.49 -3.96 7.63
CA ILE A 110 4.09 -2.73 7.10
C ILE A 110 4.30 -1.68 8.21
N ALA A 111 3.39 -1.54 9.18
CA ALA A 111 3.56 -0.61 10.29
C ALA A 111 4.79 -0.94 11.16
N LEU A 112 5.19 -2.20 11.18
CA LEU A 112 6.39 -2.69 11.87
C LEU A 112 7.59 -2.90 10.94
N ALA A 113 7.54 -2.37 9.71
CA ALA A 113 8.63 -2.48 8.76
C ALA A 113 9.86 -1.72 9.23
N LYS A 114 11.03 -2.31 8.96
CA LYS A 114 12.33 -1.72 9.23
C LYS A 114 12.96 -1.22 7.93
N ARG A 115 13.82 -0.23 8.03
CA ARG A 115 14.55 0.30 6.87
C ARG A 115 15.35 -0.79 6.16
N THR A 116 15.89 -1.74 6.90
CA THR A 116 16.68 -2.88 6.39
C THR A 116 15.85 -3.94 5.68
N ASP A 117 14.53 -3.88 5.74
CA ASP A 117 13.66 -4.82 5.05
C ASP A 117 13.65 -4.60 3.53
N PHE A 118 13.96 -3.38 3.06
CA PHE A 118 13.83 -2.99 1.65
C PHE A 118 15.19 -2.73 1.00
N ASP A 119 15.44 -3.38 -0.14
CA ASP A 119 16.60 -3.09 -1.01
C ASP A 119 16.26 -1.94 -1.96
N TRP A 120 16.28 -0.71 -1.44
CA TRP A 120 15.94 0.49 -2.20
C TRP A 120 16.79 0.70 -3.46
N PRO A 121 18.11 0.45 -3.46
CA PRO A 121 18.93 0.53 -4.68
C PRO A 121 18.41 -0.38 -5.80
N LYS A 122 18.02 -1.60 -5.47
CA LYS A 122 17.41 -2.54 -6.41
C LYS A 122 16.02 -2.07 -6.86
N ILE A 123 15.16 -1.68 -5.92
CA ILE A 123 13.79 -1.23 -6.16
C ILE A 123 13.77 -0.05 -7.13
N PHE A 124 14.66 0.94 -6.93
CA PHE A 124 14.71 2.15 -7.75
C PHE A 124 15.44 2.01 -9.08
N LYS A 125 15.99 0.84 -9.40
CA LYS A 125 16.66 0.65 -10.69
C LYS A 125 15.70 0.87 -11.86
N GLY A 126 15.96 1.94 -12.63
CA GLY A 126 15.15 2.33 -13.79
C GLY A 126 13.79 2.98 -13.48
N VAL A 127 13.50 3.27 -12.22
CA VAL A 127 12.30 3.96 -11.79
C VAL A 127 12.34 5.43 -12.24
N LYS A 128 11.18 5.92 -12.76
CA LYS A 128 10.99 7.30 -13.20
C LYS A 128 10.03 8.09 -12.32
N TRP A 129 9.23 7.37 -11.53
CA TRP A 129 8.25 7.97 -10.61
C TRP A 129 8.12 7.12 -9.35
N PHE A 130 8.12 7.79 -8.20
CA PHE A 130 7.86 7.18 -6.90
C PHE A 130 6.62 7.83 -6.26
N HIS A 131 5.68 6.99 -5.87
CA HIS A 131 4.43 7.42 -5.24
C HIS A 131 4.28 6.86 -3.83
N PHE A 132 4.03 7.73 -2.88
CA PHE A 132 3.60 7.40 -1.53
C PHE A 132 2.69 8.52 -1.01
N THR A 133 1.92 8.26 0.03
CA THR A 133 1.06 9.27 0.67
C THR A 133 1.52 9.56 2.09
N GLY A 134 1.00 10.63 2.70
CA GLY A 134 1.24 10.94 4.10
C GLY A 134 0.72 9.90 5.09
N ILE A 135 -0.13 8.97 4.65
CA ILE A 135 -0.65 7.86 5.48
C ILE A 135 0.47 6.89 5.84
N THR A 136 1.33 6.54 4.88
CA THR A 136 2.42 5.57 5.11
C THR A 136 3.36 5.99 6.24
N PRO A 137 3.97 7.19 6.26
CA PRO A 137 4.76 7.63 7.40
C PRO A 137 3.94 7.77 8.69
N ALA A 138 2.65 8.11 8.61
CA ALA A 138 1.79 8.24 9.79
C ALA A 138 1.47 6.91 10.49
N LEU A 139 1.80 5.75 9.90
CA LEU A 139 1.67 4.45 10.56
C LEU A 139 2.67 4.27 11.72
N GLY A 140 3.70 5.09 11.81
CA GLY A 140 4.70 5.07 12.88
C GLY A 140 5.88 4.15 12.63
N GLY A 141 6.55 3.72 13.70
CA GLY A 141 7.76 2.90 13.61
C GLY A 141 8.89 3.61 12.87
N GLU A 142 9.57 2.91 11.96
CA GLU A 142 10.61 3.47 11.11
C GLU A 142 10.08 4.07 9.78
N LEU A 143 8.77 3.99 9.52
CA LEU A 143 8.17 4.45 8.26
C LEU A 143 8.35 5.94 7.97
N PRO A 144 8.34 6.86 8.96
CA PRO A 144 8.69 8.27 8.72
C PRO A 144 10.08 8.44 8.14
N GLU A 145 11.08 7.73 8.69
CA GLU A 145 12.47 7.79 8.20
C GLU A 145 12.62 7.12 6.84
N ILE A 146 11.97 5.97 6.64
CA ILE A 146 11.95 5.26 5.36
C ILE A 146 11.40 6.19 4.28
N SER A 147 10.24 6.78 4.51
CA SER A 147 9.57 7.68 3.55
C SER A 147 10.41 8.92 3.25
N LYS A 148 11.00 9.56 4.27
CA LYS A 148 11.86 10.73 4.10
C LYS A 148 13.12 10.40 3.30
N LYS A 149 13.87 9.38 3.69
CA LYS A 149 15.11 8.99 2.99
C LYS A 149 14.86 8.55 1.57
N THR A 150 13.73 7.90 1.32
CA THR A 150 13.32 7.51 -0.02
C THR A 150 12.99 8.74 -0.85
N TYR A 151 12.27 9.71 -0.28
CA TYR A 151 12.01 11.00 -0.91
C TYR A 151 13.31 11.76 -1.22
N ASP A 152 14.20 11.90 -0.24
CA ASP A 152 15.49 12.61 -0.40
C ASP A 152 16.34 11.96 -1.50
N ALA A 153 16.39 10.62 -1.57
CA ALA A 153 17.13 9.90 -2.60
C ALA A 153 16.51 10.10 -4.00
N VAL A 154 15.20 10.18 -4.11
CA VAL A 154 14.49 10.47 -5.36
C VAL A 154 14.74 11.92 -5.77
N MET A 155 14.64 12.88 -4.84
CA MET A 155 14.89 14.29 -5.13
C MET A 155 16.31 14.53 -5.59
N LYS A 156 17.30 13.98 -4.90
CA LYS A 156 18.72 14.06 -5.32
C LYS A 156 18.93 13.56 -6.75
N LYS A 157 18.27 12.47 -7.12
CA LYS A 157 18.35 11.94 -8.49
C LYS A 157 17.64 12.82 -9.50
N PHE A 158 16.59 13.51 -9.12
CA PHE A 158 15.91 14.50 -9.95
C PHE A 158 16.81 15.71 -10.19
N ASP A 159 17.47 16.22 -9.15
CA ASP A 159 18.38 17.34 -9.24
C ASP A 159 19.59 17.03 -10.15
N GLU A 160 20.18 15.83 -10.01
CA GLU A 160 21.23 15.33 -10.90
C GLU A 160 20.77 15.28 -12.38
N LEU A 161 19.54 14.83 -12.65
CA LEU A 161 18.99 14.76 -14.01
C LEU A 161 18.59 16.12 -14.59
N ALA A 162 18.20 17.06 -13.73
CA ALA A 162 17.85 18.44 -14.10
C ALA A 162 19.06 19.37 -14.26
N GLY A 163 20.29 18.87 -13.94
CA GLY A 163 21.50 19.68 -13.96
C GLY A 163 21.56 20.74 -12.85
N ILE A 164 20.74 20.59 -11.82
CA ILE A 164 20.76 21.42 -10.61
C ILE A 164 21.83 20.82 -9.70
N THR A 165 23.06 21.30 -9.83
CA THR A 165 24.12 21.03 -8.85
C THR A 165 24.16 22.19 -7.86
N GLU A 166 24.14 21.89 -6.55
CA GLU A 166 24.45 22.87 -5.51
C GLU A 166 25.85 23.51 -5.71
#